data_698cd6b7df0de14f813d99fcf8a15290
#
_entry.id   698cd6b7df0de14f813d99fcf8a15290
#
_cell.length_a   1.000
_cell.length_b   1.000
_cell.length_c   1.000
_cell.angle_alpha   90.00
_cell.angle_beta   90.00
_cell.angle_gamma   90.00
#
_symmetry.space_group_name_H-M   'P 1'
#
loop_
_entity.id
_entity.type
_entity.pdbx_description
1 polymer ?
#
loop_
_entity_poly.entity_id
_entity_poly.type
_entity_poly.pdbx_seq_one_letter_code
_entity_poly.pdbx_strand_id
1 'polypeptide(L)'
;MTITKLAAGAVALATALTLAACGDDDDATDDTPAVTTDQAVENTQDSGDADAAEQPVSDIQAAVDTFIGALDDLGIEHSELVRGQVGGSGAKAVFDLTVNGFDAGINVYPDAEALETWQGLSDSFGGIHVAKDMAVLSLNTDEGVADSAEIAPRIAEHIDGTARGV
;
A
#
# COMPACT_ATOMS: atom_id res chain seq x y z
N MET A 1 -12.11 -5.38 49.15
CA MET A 1 -12.82 -4.22 49.71
C MET A 1 -12.06 -2.98 49.27
N THR A 2 -12.53 -2.25 48.42
CA THR A 2 -12.72 -0.81 48.27
C THR A 2 -12.76 -0.48 46.77
N ILE A 3 -13.97 -0.18 46.33
CA ILE A 3 -14.32 0.28 45.00
C ILE A 3 -14.04 1.78 44.96
N THR A 4 -13.27 2.26 44.00
CA THR A 4 -13.19 3.70 43.71
C THR A 4 -13.64 3.96 42.27
N LYS A 5 -14.85 4.50 42.13
CA LYS A 5 -15.39 5.10 40.90
C LYS A 5 -14.83 6.52 40.76
N LEU A 6 -14.34 6.88 39.59
CA LEU A 6 -14.22 8.28 39.10
C LEU A 6 -14.45 8.21 37.58
N ALA A 7 -15.51 8.70 37.09
CA ALA A 7 -15.99 10.05 36.79
C ALA A 7 -15.62 10.46 35.36
N ALA A 8 -16.68 10.58 34.57
CA ALA A 8 -16.75 11.05 33.18
C ALA A 8 -16.17 12.46 33.01
N GLY A 9 -15.50 12.66 31.87
CA GLY A 9 -15.14 13.97 31.33
C GLY A 9 -15.42 14.00 29.84
N ALA A 10 -16.61 14.48 29.45
CA ALA A 10 -16.93 14.80 28.08
C ALA A 10 -16.36 16.19 27.74
N VAL A 11 -15.48 16.27 26.75
CA VAL A 11 -15.09 17.53 26.12
C VAL A 11 -15.54 17.50 24.66
N ALA A 12 -16.61 18.22 24.40
CA ALA A 12 -17.10 18.51 23.04
C ALA A 12 -16.31 19.71 22.50
N LEU A 13 -15.51 19.52 21.46
CA LEU A 13 -14.94 20.61 20.66
C LEU A 13 -15.66 20.67 19.33
N ALA A 14 -16.53 21.66 19.18
CA ALA A 14 -17.15 22.05 17.91
C ALA A 14 -16.21 23.02 17.20
N THR A 15 -15.66 22.65 16.04
CA THR A 15 -14.99 23.56 15.11
C THR A 15 -15.85 23.77 13.87
N ALA A 16 -16.34 25.00 13.71
CA ALA A 16 -17.06 25.46 12.53
C ALA A 16 -16.06 25.73 11.39
N LEU A 17 -16.27 25.08 10.23
CA LEU A 17 -15.61 25.45 8.98
C LEU A 17 -16.46 26.49 8.27
N THR A 18 -15.90 27.68 8.04
CA THR A 18 -16.44 28.70 7.14
C THR A 18 -15.94 28.43 5.73
N LEU A 19 -16.87 28.19 4.80
CA LEU A 19 -16.64 28.25 3.36
C LEU A 19 -16.59 29.73 2.94
N ALA A 20 -15.48 30.11 2.30
CA ALA A 20 -15.43 31.34 1.52
C ALA A 20 -15.46 30.97 0.04
N ALA A 21 -16.56 31.30 -0.61
CA ALA A 21 -16.72 31.35 -2.05
C ALA A 21 -16.47 32.79 -2.52
N CYS A 22 -15.69 32.94 -3.59
CA CYS A 22 -15.62 34.05 -4.56
C CYS A 22 -14.44 33.74 -5.47
N GLY A 23 -14.53 33.86 -6.76
CA GLY A 23 -15.13 34.79 -7.63
C GLY A 23 -15.12 34.36 -9.09
N ASP A 24 -16.15 34.83 -9.73
CA ASP A 24 -16.35 34.98 -11.17
C ASP A 24 -15.29 35.88 -11.78
N ASP A 25 -14.78 35.55 -12.94
CA ASP A 25 -14.45 36.53 -13.96
C ASP A 25 -14.48 35.87 -15.35
N ASP A 26 -15.47 36.29 -16.10
CA ASP A 26 -15.63 36.14 -17.55
C ASP A 26 -14.49 36.84 -18.28
N ASP A 27 -13.84 36.21 -19.25
CA ASP A 27 -13.47 36.91 -20.47
C ASP A 27 -13.39 35.95 -21.65
N ALA A 28 -14.23 36.22 -22.63
CA ALA A 28 -14.34 35.56 -23.89
C ALA A 28 -13.32 36.14 -24.89
N THR A 29 -12.55 35.29 -25.58
CA THR A 29 -12.13 35.59 -26.96
C THR A 29 -11.92 34.29 -27.74
N ASP A 30 -12.85 34.08 -28.63
CA ASP A 30 -12.85 33.50 -29.94
C ASP A 30 -11.49 33.48 -30.65
N ASP A 31 -10.97 32.32 -31.05
CA ASP A 31 -10.38 32.10 -32.35
C ASP A 31 -10.19 30.62 -32.65
N THR A 32 -11.03 30.11 -33.59
CA THR A 32 -10.84 28.81 -34.22
C THR A 32 -9.89 28.98 -35.43
N PRO A 33 -8.96 28.03 -35.67
CA PRO A 33 -9.14 27.32 -36.91
C PRO A 33 -9.07 25.80 -36.82
N ALA A 34 -10.01 25.20 -37.49
CA ALA A 34 -10.08 23.79 -37.80
C ALA A 34 -8.85 23.33 -38.60
N VAL A 35 -8.21 22.26 -38.17
CA VAL A 35 -7.38 21.42 -39.03
C VAL A 35 -7.90 19.99 -38.92
N THR A 36 -8.61 19.61 -39.96
CA THR A 36 -8.97 18.25 -40.28
C THR A 36 -7.70 17.50 -40.67
N THR A 37 -7.34 16.45 -39.98
CA THR A 37 -6.49 15.41 -40.55
C THR A 37 -7.03 14.06 -40.12
N ASP A 38 -7.78 13.49 -41.05
CA ASP A 38 -8.15 12.10 -41.20
C ASP A 38 -6.88 11.25 -41.26
N GLN A 39 -6.62 10.42 -40.27
CA GLN A 39 -5.74 9.27 -40.39
C GLN A 39 -6.45 8.05 -39.82
N ALA A 40 -7.08 7.34 -40.74
CA ALA A 40 -7.47 5.96 -40.56
C ALA A 40 -6.23 5.13 -40.22
N VAL A 41 -6.12 4.68 -38.95
CA VAL A 41 -5.16 3.64 -38.60
C VAL A 41 -5.85 2.31 -38.80
N GLU A 42 -5.46 1.64 -39.85
CA GLU A 42 -5.79 0.25 -40.17
C GLU A 42 -5.38 -0.63 -38.96
N ASN A 43 -6.39 -1.20 -38.33
CA ASN A 43 -6.23 -2.21 -37.29
C ASN A 43 -5.89 -3.55 -37.97
N THR A 44 -4.61 -3.78 -38.22
CA THR A 44 -4.14 -5.09 -38.67
C THR A 44 -4.11 -6.02 -37.47
N GLN A 45 -5.18 -6.80 -37.28
CA GLN A 45 -5.16 -7.98 -36.44
C GLN A 45 -4.24 -9.01 -37.10
N ASP A 46 -2.99 -8.99 -36.73
CA ASP A 46 -2.08 -10.11 -36.96
C ASP A 46 -2.29 -11.13 -35.82
N SER A 47 -3.02 -12.19 -36.15
CA SER A 47 -3.15 -13.37 -35.27
C SER A 47 -1.88 -14.21 -35.44
N GLY A 48 -0.80 -13.76 -34.82
CA GLY A 48 0.40 -14.53 -34.62
C GLY A 48 0.23 -15.40 -33.35
N ASP A 49 0.20 -16.71 -33.57
CA ASP A 49 0.51 -17.73 -32.57
C ASP A 49 1.90 -17.40 -32.00
N ALA A 50 1.95 -16.57 -30.95
CA ALA A 50 3.18 -16.30 -30.23
C ALA A 50 3.22 -17.28 -29.06
N ASP A 51 4.08 -18.31 -29.23
CA ASP A 51 4.83 -18.95 -28.17
C ASP A 51 4.81 -18.08 -26.91
N ALA A 52 4.14 -18.53 -25.83
CA ALA A 52 4.07 -17.82 -24.57
C ALA A 52 5.47 -17.85 -23.92
N ALA A 53 6.37 -17.01 -24.45
CA ALA A 53 7.59 -16.65 -23.76
C ALA A 53 7.14 -15.99 -22.43
N GLU A 54 7.43 -16.67 -21.31
CA GLU A 54 7.23 -16.12 -19.97
C GLU A 54 7.80 -14.69 -19.93
N GLN A 55 6.90 -13.71 -19.90
CA GLN A 55 7.34 -12.33 -19.75
C GLN A 55 8.05 -12.21 -18.40
N PRO A 56 9.22 -11.58 -18.33
CA PRO A 56 9.92 -11.42 -17.07
C PRO A 56 9.00 -10.74 -16.07
N VAL A 57 8.71 -11.44 -14.97
CA VAL A 57 7.89 -10.93 -13.88
C VAL A 57 8.53 -9.63 -13.40
N SER A 58 7.77 -8.55 -13.29
CA SER A 58 8.33 -7.31 -12.79
C SER A 58 8.78 -7.50 -11.34
N ASP A 59 9.80 -6.77 -10.90
CA ASP A 59 10.29 -6.79 -9.52
C ASP A 59 9.18 -6.51 -8.49
N ILE A 60 8.19 -5.70 -8.87
CA ILE A 60 7.01 -5.43 -8.04
C ILE A 60 6.15 -6.70 -7.90
N GLN A 61 5.89 -7.39 -9.02
CA GLN A 61 5.09 -8.61 -8.99
C GLN A 61 5.80 -9.72 -8.22
N ALA A 62 7.10 -9.90 -8.44
CA ALA A 62 7.90 -10.89 -7.71
C ALA A 62 7.87 -10.65 -6.19
N ALA A 63 7.94 -9.38 -5.76
CA ALA A 63 7.84 -9.03 -4.34
C ALA A 63 6.45 -9.36 -3.76
N VAL A 64 5.39 -9.04 -4.49
CA VAL A 64 4.02 -9.37 -4.11
C VAL A 64 3.85 -10.88 -4.01
N ASP A 65 4.25 -11.62 -5.03
CA ASP A 65 4.12 -13.09 -5.08
C ASP A 65 4.88 -13.76 -3.91
N THR A 66 6.03 -13.20 -3.50
CA THR A 66 6.80 -13.69 -2.36
C THR A 66 6.01 -13.62 -1.06
N PHE A 67 5.38 -12.48 -0.75
CA PHE A 67 4.63 -12.32 0.49
C PHE A 67 3.30 -13.07 0.46
N ILE A 68 2.57 -13.01 -0.64
CA ILE A 68 1.30 -13.73 -0.78
C ILE A 68 1.53 -15.24 -0.72
N GLY A 69 2.54 -15.75 -1.44
CA GLY A 69 2.90 -17.17 -1.38
C GLY A 69 3.26 -17.60 0.04
N ALA A 70 3.97 -16.76 0.81
CA ALA A 70 4.28 -17.07 2.21
C ALA A 70 3.04 -17.13 3.09
N LEU A 71 2.08 -16.21 2.91
CA LEU A 71 0.82 -16.24 3.66
C LEU A 71 0.03 -17.50 3.34
N ASP A 72 -0.08 -17.87 2.06
CA ASP A 72 -0.76 -19.08 1.60
C ASP A 72 -0.10 -20.36 2.16
N ASP A 73 1.22 -20.48 2.03
CA ASP A 73 1.98 -21.65 2.46
C ASP A 73 1.94 -21.85 3.98
N LEU A 74 1.87 -20.76 4.74
CA LEU A 74 1.74 -20.79 6.20
C LEU A 74 0.30 -20.91 6.69
N GLY A 75 -0.68 -20.89 5.76
CA GLY A 75 -2.11 -20.92 6.08
C GLY A 75 -2.59 -19.69 6.85
N ILE A 76 -1.98 -18.54 6.61
CA ILE A 76 -2.36 -17.26 7.20
C ILE A 76 -3.43 -16.63 6.32
N GLU A 77 -4.59 -16.34 6.90
CA GLU A 77 -5.71 -15.75 6.17
C GLU A 77 -5.37 -14.35 5.67
N HIS A 78 -5.66 -14.06 4.40
CA HIS A 78 -5.51 -12.72 3.84
C HIS A 78 -6.60 -12.41 2.83
N SER A 79 -6.86 -11.11 2.61
CA SER A 79 -7.78 -10.65 1.57
C SER A 79 -7.11 -10.58 0.19
N GLU A 80 -7.91 -10.32 -0.83
CA GLU A 80 -7.38 -9.90 -2.13
C GLU A 80 -6.59 -8.59 -2.00
N LEU A 81 -5.58 -8.44 -2.86
CA LEU A 81 -4.76 -7.23 -2.94
C LEU A 81 -5.51 -6.10 -3.64
N VAL A 82 -5.47 -4.92 -3.05
CA VAL A 82 -5.95 -3.70 -3.65
C VAL A 82 -4.77 -2.77 -3.90
N ARG A 83 -4.64 -2.24 -5.12
CA ARG A 83 -3.59 -1.26 -5.41
C ARG A 83 -3.80 0.00 -4.59
N GLY A 84 -2.88 0.27 -3.67
CA GLY A 84 -2.87 1.46 -2.84
C GLY A 84 -2.27 2.68 -3.56
N GLN A 85 -2.41 3.85 -2.93
CA GLN A 85 -1.79 5.08 -3.42
C GLN A 85 -0.36 5.19 -2.90
N VAL A 86 0.56 5.50 -3.79
CA VAL A 86 1.95 5.83 -3.43
C VAL A 86 1.95 7.22 -2.80
N GLY A 87 1.90 7.26 -1.47
CA GLY A 87 1.94 8.49 -0.69
C GLY A 87 3.35 8.85 -0.23
N GLY A 88 3.46 9.53 0.92
CA GLY A 88 4.73 9.96 1.52
C GLY A 88 5.65 8.85 2.06
N SER A 89 5.34 7.58 1.81
CA SER A 89 6.12 6.41 2.28
C SER A 89 7.46 6.21 1.55
N GLY A 90 7.68 6.88 0.41
CA GLY A 90 8.83 6.65 -0.46
C GLY A 90 8.76 5.35 -1.29
N ALA A 91 7.70 4.57 -1.17
CA ALA A 91 7.51 3.36 -1.95
C ALA A 91 7.23 3.67 -3.43
N LYS A 92 7.69 2.81 -4.36
CA LYS A 92 7.33 2.87 -5.78
C LYS A 92 6.02 2.13 -6.09
N ALA A 93 5.59 1.25 -5.19
CA ALA A 93 4.30 0.56 -5.26
C ALA A 93 3.79 0.25 -3.85
N VAL A 94 2.46 0.34 -3.68
CA VAL A 94 1.75 0.03 -2.44
C VAL A 94 0.57 -0.86 -2.78
N PHE A 95 0.34 -1.88 -1.96
CA PHE A 95 -0.83 -2.75 -2.03
C PHE A 95 -1.41 -2.90 -0.64
N ASP A 96 -2.69 -2.69 -0.52
CA ASP A 96 -3.45 -2.85 0.72
C ASP A 96 -4.10 -4.24 0.73
N LEU A 97 -4.09 -4.88 1.88
CA LEU A 97 -4.76 -6.16 2.14
C LEU A 97 -5.13 -6.23 3.62
N THR A 98 -5.85 -7.26 4.01
CA THR A 98 -5.97 -7.66 5.42
C THR A 98 -5.22 -8.96 5.64
N VAL A 99 -4.64 -9.12 6.83
CA VAL A 99 -4.00 -10.36 7.29
C VAL A 99 -4.66 -10.75 8.61
N ASN A 100 -5.23 -11.95 8.68
CA ASN A 100 -6.06 -12.42 9.80
C ASN A 100 -7.19 -11.43 10.19
N GLY A 101 -7.72 -10.70 9.18
CA GLY A 101 -8.78 -9.72 9.37
C GLY A 101 -8.31 -8.32 9.80
N PHE A 102 -7.02 -8.10 9.99
CA PHE A 102 -6.43 -6.80 10.35
C PHE A 102 -5.76 -6.14 9.15
N ASP A 103 -5.79 -4.80 9.10
CA ASP A 103 -5.18 -4.03 8.03
C ASP A 103 -3.68 -4.30 7.90
N ALA A 104 -3.23 -4.52 6.70
CA ALA A 104 -1.84 -4.78 6.34
C ALA A 104 -1.51 -4.17 4.97
N GLY A 105 -0.23 -4.13 4.61
CA GLY A 105 0.18 -3.58 3.32
C GLY A 105 1.50 -4.13 2.82
N ILE A 106 1.60 -4.34 1.49
CA ILE A 106 2.88 -4.64 0.84
C ILE A 106 3.38 -3.36 0.18
N ASN A 107 4.57 -2.93 0.59
CA ASN A 107 5.24 -1.73 0.05
C ASN A 107 6.52 -2.16 -0.66
N VAL A 108 6.71 -1.71 -1.90
CA VAL A 108 7.92 -1.98 -2.70
C VAL A 108 8.68 -0.69 -2.91
N TYR A 109 9.95 -0.67 -2.56
CA TYR A 109 10.81 0.52 -2.58
C TYR A 109 11.69 0.58 -3.81
N PRO A 110 12.07 1.78 -4.28
CA PRO A 110 12.94 1.93 -5.45
C PRO A 110 14.38 1.51 -5.16
N ASP A 111 14.84 1.69 -3.93
CA ASP A 111 16.21 1.46 -3.49
C ASP A 111 16.30 1.21 -1.98
N ALA A 112 17.50 0.86 -1.50
CA ALA A 112 17.77 0.54 -0.11
C ALA A 112 17.64 1.77 0.81
N GLU A 113 17.96 2.97 0.34
CA GLU A 113 17.88 4.20 1.15
C GLU A 113 16.42 4.53 1.49
N ALA A 114 15.51 4.41 0.52
CA ALA A 114 14.08 4.59 0.73
C ALA A 114 13.52 3.53 1.69
N LEU A 115 13.95 2.28 1.55
CA LEU A 115 13.57 1.19 2.45
C LEU A 115 14.06 1.45 3.88
N GLU A 116 15.34 1.79 4.08
CA GLU A 116 15.90 2.08 5.41
C GLU A 116 15.22 3.28 6.07
N THR A 117 14.93 4.33 5.30
CA THR A 117 14.21 5.50 5.79
C THR A 117 12.84 5.11 6.32
N TRP A 118 12.09 4.32 5.57
CA TRP A 118 10.78 3.85 5.99
C TRP A 118 10.86 2.92 7.22
N GLN A 119 11.81 1.98 7.23
CA GLN A 119 12.02 1.08 8.37
C GLN A 119 12.34 1.85 9.65
N GLY A 120 13.22 2.86 9.59
CA GLY A 120 13.54 3.70 10.73
C GLY A 120 12.33 4.48 11.26
N LEU A 121 11.46 4.95 10.35
CA LEU A 121 10.20 5.58 10.72
C LEU A 121 9.26 4.57 11.38
N SER A 122 9.04 3.41 10.76
CA SER A 122 8.20 2.32 11.29
C SER A 122 8.66 1.90 12.69
N ASP A 123 9.95 1.66 12.88
CA ASP A 123 10.54 1.28 14.18
C ASP A 123 10.27 2.36 15.25
N SER A 124 10.31 3.65 14.88
CA SER A 124 10.07 4.76 15.82
C SER A 124 8.63 4.83 16.34
N PHE A 125 7.68 4.24 15.60
CA PHE A 125 6.27 4.12 15.97
C PHE A 125 5.89 2.72 16.48
N GLY A 126 6.85 1.82 16.66
CA GLY A 126 6.60 0.44 17.09
C GLY A 126 5.94 -0.41 16.00
N GLY A 127 6.18 -0.08 14.73
CA GLY A 127 5.62 -0.80 13.60
C GLY A 127 6.17 -2.23 13.48
N ILE A 128 5.28 -3.20 13.26
CA ILE A 128 5.65 -4.60 13.01
C ILE A 128 5.66 -4.83 11.49
N HIS A 129 6.78 -5.35 10.98
CA HIS A 129 6.90 -5.63 9.56
C HIS A 129 7.88 -6.76 9.25
N VAL A 130 7.75 -7.34 8.07
CA VAL A 130 8.69 -8.30 7.49
C VAL A 130 9.28 -7.68 6.22
N ALA A 131 10.61 -7.58 6.18
CA ALA A 131 11.33 -7.09 5.01
C ALA A 131 12.00 -8.23 4.24
N LYS A 132 11.92 -8.17 2.91
CA LYS A 132 12.64 -9.05 1.98
C LYS A 132 13.04 -8.25 0.74
N ASP A 133 14.33 -8.27 0.40
CA ASP A 133 14.88 -7.46 -0.69
C ASP A 133 14.47 -5.98 -0.59
N MET A 134 13.83 -5.41 -1.59
CA MET A 134 13.35 -4.02 -1.61
C MET A 134 11.85 -3.92 -1.27
N ALA A 135 11.29 -4.88 -0.53
CA ALA A 135 9.88 -4.88 -0.19
C ALA A 135 9.63 -5.19 1.29
N VAL A 136 8.48 -4.76 1.76
CA VAL A 136 8.04 -4.92 3.14
C VAL A 136 6.57 -5.34 3.17
N LEU A 137 6.25 -6.35 3.97
CA LEU A 137 4.90 -6.61 4.46
C LEU A 137 4.77 -5.88 5.81
N SER A 138 4.03 -4.78 5.83
CA SER A 138 3.66 -4.04 7.04
C SER A 138 2.41 -4.67 7.65
N LEU A 139 2.47 -5.00 8.94
CA LEU A 139 1.39 -5.64 9.68
C LEU A 139 0.73 -4.65 10.65
N ASN A 140 -0.51 -4.96 11.05
CA ASN A 140 -1.25 -4.10 11.98
C ASN A 140 -0.60 -4.08 13.37
N THR A 141 -0.49 -2.89 13.95
CA THR A 141 0.14 -2.64 15.26
C THR A 141 -0.80 -2.05 16.29
N ASP A 142 -2.09 -2.03 16.02
CA ASP A 142 -3.14 -1.57 16.94
C ASP A 142 -3.97 -2.77 17.43
N GLU A 143 -5.14 -3.02 16.88
CA GLU A 143 -6.01 -4.13 17.33
C GLU A 143 -5.40 -5.51 17.07
N GLY A 144 -4.62 -5.65 15.97
CA GLY A 144 -3.95 -6.89 15.56
C GLY A 144 -2.51 -7.05 16.04
N VAL A 145 -2.01 -6.22 16.98
CA VAL A 145 -0.59 -6.21 17.36
C VAL A 145 -0.07 -7.56 17.86
N ALA A 146 -0.86 -8.26 18.66
CA ALA A 146 -0.45 -9.55 19.21
C ALA A 146 -0.36 -10.64 18.13
N ASP A 147 -1.31 -10.65 17.19
CA ASP A 147 -1.31 -11.53 16.03
C ASP A 147 -0.13 -11.22 15.11
N SER A 148 0.08 -9.95 14.79
CA SER A 148 1.20 -9.49 13.97
C SER A 148 2.56 -9.88 14.56
N ALA A 149 2.75 -9.76 15.87
CA ALA A 149 3.98 -10.14 16.56
C ALA A 149 4.23 -11.66 16.54
N GLU A 150 3.16 -12.47 16.50
CA GLU A 150 3.27 -13.93 16.40
C GLU A 150 3.60 -14.39 14.97
N ILE A 151 2.97 -13.80 13.96
CA ILE A 151 3.11 -14.26 12.57
C ILE A 151 4.34 -13.69 11.86
N ALA A 152 4.78 -12.48 12.19
CA ALA A 152 5.90 -11.84 11.49
C ALA A 152 7.19 -12.66 11.49
N PRO A 153 7.65 -13.26 12.62
CA PRO A 153 8.84 -14.12 12.61
C PRO A 153 8.68 -15.36 11.74
N ARG A 154 7.47 -15.94 11.71
CA ARG A 154 7.18 -17.14 10.89
C ARG A 154 7.24 -16.83 9.39
N ILE A 155 6.68 -15.69 9.00
CA ILE A 155 6.75 -15.22 7.61
C ILE A 155 8.21 -14.94 7.23
N ALA A 156 8.94 -14.23 8.09
CA ALA A 156 10.34 -13.90 7.85
C ALA A 156 11.21 -15.15 7.66
N GLU A 157 11.05 -16.16 8.52
CA GLU A 157 11.77 -17.44 8.40
C GLU A 157 11.42 -18.17 7.08
N HIS A 158 10.14 -18.15 6.69
CA HIS A 158 9.68 -18.84 5.49
C HIS A 158 10.29 -18.26 4.20
N ILE A 159 10.39 -16.93 4.10
CA ILE A 159 10.92 -16.25 2.90
C ILE A 159 12.40 -15.88 3.00
N ASP A 160 13.11 -16.27 4.06
CA ASP A 160 14.47 -15.83 4.35
C ASP A 160 14.55 -14.28 4.37
N GLY A 161 13.62 -13.66 5.08
CA GLY A 161 13.48 -12.22 5.30
C GLY A 161 13.86 -11.81 6.72
N THR A 162 13.51 -10.57 7.09
CA THR A 162 13.79 -10.02 8.42
C THR A 162 12.50 -9.47 9.03
N ALA A 163 12.09 -9.97 10.21
CA ALA A 163 11.01 -9.40 11.00
C ALA A 163 11.56 -8.29 11.92
N ARG A 164 10.78 -7.22 12.10
CA ARG A 164 11.07 -6.10 13.00
C ARG A 164 9.82 -5.70 13.79
N GLY A 165 10.06 -5.09 14.94
CA GLY A 165 8.98 -4.62 15.83
C GLY A 165 8.32 -5.74 16.64
N VAL A 166 8.92 -6.92 16.70
CA VAL A 166 8.41 -8.13 17.41
C VAL A 166 9.12 -8.36 18.72
#